data_e552a6e7411a5ba0ccf5707b39d4a43c
#
_entry.id   e552a6e7411a5ba0ccf5707b39d4a43c
#
_cell.length_a   1.000
_cell.length_b   1.000
_cell.length_c   1.000
_cell.angle_alpha   90.00
_cell.angle_beta   90.00
_cell.angle_gamma   90.00
#
_symmetry.space_group_name_H-M   'P 1'
#
loop_
_entity.id
_entity.type
_entity.pdbx_description
1 polymer ?
#
loop_
_entity_poly.entity_id
_entity_poly.type
_entity_poly.pdbx_seq_one_letter_code
_entity_poly.pdbx_strand_id
1 'polypeptide(L)'
;MHIPVDLRQRLQPFPLYRVATPLGHIAYRQSGAAAQATHVLLHGIGSSSANWLAQLEAAALNPAFCLLAWDAPGYGSSDALPMDAPAAADYAHRLWAWLDAMDAITVQSAHSGVTSDAASAGVAARFTLVGHSLGCLMAASAAQQSPQRVKRLILLSPAQGYARAQAAERDKKLQDRLDALTRLGPAGLAQARGAAMLSPSASADQIAFVQQAMAQINPTGYAQAARMLAGGDLLSDLSLLDSRLLDTRPLDSRIAAAQSACPVWVASGSADTITPPAGCQQVAVHINAPYISLGAVGHACAVEAADEVTRLIGLAAPAVAPLVSAATADMPTAKVAV
;
A
#
# COMPACT_ATOMS: atom_id res chain seq x y z
N MET A 1 35.16 4.05 6.17
CA MET A 1 34.18 3.80 7.24
C MET A 1 32.88 4.46 6.77
N HIS A 2 31.91 3.66 6.36
CA HIS A 2 30.62 4.17 5.86
C HIS A 2 29.77 4.54 7.08
N ILE A 3 29.30 5.79 7.15
CA ILE A 3 28.39 6.26 8.20
C ILE A 3 26.99 5.96 7.68
N PRO A 4 26.21 5.07 8.33
CA PRO A 4 24.82 4.82 7.92
C PRO A 4 24.04 6.12 7.92
N VAL A 5 23.30 6.38 6.84
CA VAL A 5 22.44 7.57 6.75
C VAL A 5 21.33 7.42 7.79
N ASP A 6 21.27 8.37 8.74
CA ASP A 6 20.21 8.37 9.75
C ASP A 6 18.84 8.62 9.09
N LEU A 7 17.96 7.63 9.19
CA LEU A 7 16.59 7.72 8.68
C LEU A 7 15.86 8.97 9.21
N ARG A 8 16.10 9.36 10.46
CA ARG A 8 15.49 10.55 11.07
C ARG A 8 15.91 11.82 10.35
N GLN A 9 17.19 11.93 9.98
CA GLN A 9 17.72 13.08 9.24
C GLN A 9 17.08 13.17 7.85
N ARG A 10 16.96 12.06 7.11
CA ARG A 10 16.32 12.05 5.80
C ARG A 10 14.82 12.36 5.84
N LEU A 11 14.14 11.99 6.93
CA LEU A 11 12.71 12.27 7.12
C LEU A 11 12.44 13.70 7.62
N GLN A 12 13.47 14.48 7.99
CA GLN A 12 13.29 15.84 8.49
C GLN A 12 12.50 16.76 7.55
N PRO A 13 12.70 16.71 6.21
CA PRO A 13 11.91 17.51 5.27
C PRO A 13 10.42 17.08 5.17
N PHE A 14 10.09 15.89 5.66
CA PHE A 14 8.77 15.29 5.60
C PHE A 14 8.26 15.01 7.02
N PRO A 15 7.87 16.04 7.78
CA PRO A 15 7.45 15.87 9.17
C PRO A 15 6.22 14.97 9.27
N LEU A 16 6.05 14.37 10.43
CA LEU A 16 4.86 13.59 10.75
C LEU A 16 3.74 14.56 11.18
N TYR A 17 2.69 14.62 10.39
CA TYR A 17 1.45 15.33 10.71
C TYR A 17 0.49 14.39 11.42
N ARG A 18 -0.47 14.98 12.15
CA ARG A 18 -1.55 14.23 12.81
C ARG A 18 -2.86 14.99 12.63
N VAL A 19 -3.88 14.29 12.17
CA VAL A 19 -5.21 14.86 11.98
C VAL A 19 -6.25 14.10 12.78
N ALA A 20 -7.19 14.83 13.38
CA ALA A 20 -8.35 14.26 14.06
C ALA A 20 -9.41 13.85 13.02
N THR A 21 -9.99 12.68 13.22
CA THR A 21 -11.15 12.19 12.47
C THR A 21 -12.26 11.83 13.47
N PRO A 22 -13.51 11.63 13.03
CA PRO A 22 -14.56 11.10 13.89
C PRO A 22 -14.24 9.73 14.53
N LEU A 23 -13.27 9.02 13.95
CA LEU A 23 -12.88 7.67 14.39
C LEU A 23 -11.53 7.63 15.14
N GLY A 24 -10.99 8.77 15.52
CA GLY A 24 -9.67 8.92 16.17
C GLY A 24 -8.64 9.55 15.23
N HIS A 25 -7.41 9.75 15.71
CA HIS A 25 -6.38 10.45 14.96
C HIS A 25 -5.63 9.52 14.01
N ILE A 26 -5.22 10.10 12.88
CA ILE A 26 -4.28 9.46 11.93
C ILE A 26 -3.04 10.32 11.79
N ALA A 27 -1.89 9.69 11.90
CA ALA A 27 -0.59 10.27 11.60
C ALA A 27 -0.21 9.95 10.15
N TYR A 28 0.44 10.89 9.47
CA TYR A 28 0.83 10.75 8.08
C TYR A 28 1.99 11.68 7.72
N ARG A 29 2.67 11.37 6.63
CA ARG A 29 3.63 12.26 5.98
C ARG A 29 3.05 12.72 4.66
N GLN A 30 3.42 13.96 4.29
CA GLN A 30 2.96 14.57 3.04
C GLN A 30 4.15 15.13 2.28
N SER A 31 4.06 15.07 0.95
CA SER A 31 5.00 15.71 0.03
C SER A 31 4.29 16.15 -1.25
N GLY A 32 4.88 17.16 -1.92
CA GLY A 32 4.33 17.79 -3.12
C GLY A 32 3.37 18.94 -2.81
N ALA A 33 3.02 19.72 -3.83
CA ALA A 33 2.34 21.02 -3.69
C ALA A 33 0.93 21.05 -4.28
N ALA A 34 0.44 19.96 -4.92
CA ALA A 34 -0.92 19.93 -5.46
C ALA A 34 -1.95 20.10 -4.33
N ALA A 35 -3.00 20.89 -4.58
CA ALA A 35 -4.03 21.21 -3.58
C ALA A 35 -4.85 19.99 -3.10
N GLN A 36 -4.89 18.92 -3.91
CA GLN A 36 -5.61 17.68 -3.58
C GLN A 36 -4.67 16.49 -3.64
N ALA A 37 -4.93 15.49 -2.80
CA ALA A 37 -4.16 14.24 -2.81
C ALA A 37 -4.23 13.57 -4.19
N THR A 38 -3.07 13.32 -4.78
CA THR A 38 -2.91 12.58 -6.04
C THR A 38 -2.54 11.13 -5.82
N HIS A 39 -1.88 10.85 -4.69
CA HIS A 39 -1.39 9.51 -4.30
C HIS A 39 -1.59 9.30 -2.81
N VAL A 40 -2.08 8.11 -2.45
CA VAL A 40 -2.21 7.65 -1.06
C VAL A 40 -1.48 6.32 -0.93
N LEU A 41 -0.53 6.25 0.01
CA LEU A 41 0.40 5.13 0.16
C LEU A 41 0.18 4.42 1.51
N LEU A 42 -0.07 3.12 1.46
CA LEU A 42 -0.35 2.26 2.60
C LEU A 42 0.77 1.24 2.81
N HIS A 43 1.45 1.32 3.95
CA HIS A 43 2.60 0.47 4.26
C HIS A 43 2.20 -0.95 4.69
N GLY A 44 3.18 -1.86 4.72
CA GLY A 44 3.05 -3.25 5.18
C GLY A 44 3.17 -3.41 6.70
N ILE A 45 2.94 -4.64 7.19
CA ILE A 45 3.16 -4.99 8.59
C ILE A 45 4.63 -4.81 8.98
N GLY A 46 4.90 -4.25 10.15
CA GLY A 46 6.26 -3.97 10.60
C GLY A 46 6.94 -2.79 9.91
N SER A 47 6.16 -1.89 9.30
CA SER A 47 6.65 -0.70 8.60
C SER A 47 5.91 0.55 9.07
N SER A 48 6.03 1.67 8.35
CA SER A 48 5.37 2.96 8.63
C SER A 48 5.37 3.83 7.37
N SER A 49 4.85 5.06 7.48
CA SER A 49 4.95 6.08 6.42
C SER A 49 6.39 6.34 5.96
N ALA A 50 7.39 6.09 6.82
CA ALA A 50 8.81 6.23 6.50
C ALA A 50 9.27 5.33 5.35
N ASN A 51 8.61 4.19 5.12
CA ASN A 51 8.95 3.27 4.02
C ASN A 51 8.85 3.91 2.63
N TRP A 52 8.11 5.01 2.54
CA TRP A 52 7.85 5.74 1.31
C TRP A 52 8.77 6.96 1.11
N LEU A 53 9.92 7.00 1.82
CA LEU A 53 10.82 8.16 1.80
C LEU A 53 11.25 8.57 0.39
N ALA A 54 11.65 7.63 -0.46
CA ALA A 54 12.06 7.94 -1.83
C ALA A 54 10.90 8.49 -2.69
N GLN A 55 9.68 8.02 -2.46
CA GLN A 55 8.49 8.51 -3.13
C GLN A 55 8.08 9.90 -2.62
N LEU A 56 8.29 10.18 -1.32
CA LEU A 56 8.12 11.53 -0.76
C LEU A 56 9.14 12.51 -1.35
N GLU A 57 10.40 12.10 -1.47
CA GLU A 57 11.47 12.89 -2.11
C GLU A 57 11.13 13.18 -3.59
N ALA A 58 10.66 12.20 -4.33
CA ALA A 58 10.26 12.36 -5.73
C ALA A 58 9.06 13.31 -5.89
N ALA A 59 8.05 13.19 -5.04
CA ALA A 59 6.88 14.08 -5.06
C ALA A 59 7.23 15.53 -4.74
N ALA A 60 8.22 15.78 -3.89
CA ALA A 60 8.70 17.13 -3.57
C ALA A 60 9.26 17.88 -4.78
N LEU A 61 9.74 17.16 -5.78
CA LEU A 61 10.32 17.73 -6.99
C LEU A 61 9.29 18.09 -8.07
N ASN A 62 8.01 17.74 -7.87
CA ASN A 62 6.97 17.97 -8.86
C ASN A 62 5.70 18.56 -8.24
N PRO A 63 5.40 19.86 -8.53
CA PRO A 63 4.25 20.54 -7.92
C PRO A 63 2.87 19.99 -8.36
N ALA A 64 2.82 19.16 -9.39
CA ALA A 64 1.59 18.52 -9.83
C ALA A 64 1.13 17.38 -8.91
N PHE A 65 1.97 16.98 -7.94
CA PHE A 65 1.67 15.89 -7.02
C PHE A 65 1.38 16.39 -5.60
N CYS A 66 0.53 15.66 -4.92
CA CYS A 66 0.37 15.64 -3.48
C CYS A 66 0.30 14.19 -3.04
N LEU A 67 1.32 13.72 -2.37
CA LEU A 67 1.46 12.35 -1.90
C LEU A 67 1.22 12.32 -0.40
N LEU A 68 0.32 11.45 0.04
CA LEU A 68 0.00 11.17 1.43
C LEU A 68 0.44 9.75 1.78
N ALA A 69 1.34 9.61 2.73
CA ALA A 69 1.77 8.32 3.27
C ALA A 69 1.32 8.21 4.72
N TRP A 70 0.37 7.32 5.01
CA TRP A 70 -0.15 7.21 6.36
C TRP A 70 0.71 6.33 7.27
N ASP A 71 0.62 6.54 8.56
CA ASP A 71 0.85 5.49 9.55
C ASP A 71 -0.50 4.82 9.82
N ALA A 72 -0.60 3.55 9.51
CA ALA A 72 -1.85 2.79 9.67
C ALA A 72 -2.35 2.87 11.12
N PRO A 73 -3.65 2.70 11.41
CA PRO A 73 -4.16 2.62 12.77
C PRO A 73 -3.31 1.74 13.67
N GLY A 74 -2.91 2.30 14.82
CA GLY A 74 -2.01 1.66 15.77
C GLY A 74 -0.52 1.74 15.43
N TYR A 75 -0.13 2.41 14.35
CA TYR A 75 1.28 2.66 13.99
C TYR A 75 1.64 4.12 14.21
N GLY A 76 2.93 4.37 14.47
CA GLY A 76 3.43 5.72 14.72
C GLY A 76 2.61 6.43 15.79
N SER A 77 2.04 7.58 15.44
CA SER A 77 1.15 8.37 16.30
C SER A 77 -0.33 8.26 15.93
N SER A 78 -0.70 7.28 15.08
CA SER A 78 -2.10 6.96 14.77
C SER A 78 -2.74 6.19 15.92
N ASP A 79 -3.99 6.56 16.26
CA ASP A 79 -4.75 5.83 17.27
C ASP A 79 -5.05 4.41 16.77
N ALA A 80 -4.95 3.43 17.65
CA ALA A 80 -5.31 2.04 17.35
C ALA A 80 -6.80 1.90 17.07
N LEU A 81 -7.20 0.85 16.37
CA LEU A 81 -8.60 0.50 16.23
C LEU A 81 -9.18 0.00 17.56
N PRO A 82 -10.47 0.23 17.83
CA PRO A 82 -11.06 -0.10 19.14
C PRO A 82 -11.25 -1.60 19.39
N MET A 83 -11.07 -2.44 18.36
CA MET A 83 -11.23 -3.90 18.46
C MET A 83 -9.87 -4.61 18.41
N ASP A 84 -9.75 -5.77 19.06
CA ASP A 84 -8.51 -6.55 19.10
C ASP A 84 -8.17 -7.23 17.76
N ALA A 85 -9.17 -7.63 17.00
CA ALA A 85 -9.03 -8.35 15.73
C ALA A 85 -9.78 -7.62 14.60
N PRO A 86 -9.26 -6.48 14.13
CA PRO A 86 -9.85 -5.74 13.01
C PRO A 86 -9.73 -6.52 11.70
N ALA A 87 -10.73 -6.35 10.83
CA ALA A 87 -10.68 -6.76 9.44
C ALA A 87 -10.07 -5.67 8.54
N ALA A 88 -9.75 -6.01 7.30
CA ALA A 88 -9.29 -5.03 6.30
C ALA A 88 -10.31 -3.90 6.08
N ALA A 89 -11.61 -4.22 6.20
CA ALA A 89 -12.70 -3.26 6.10
C ALA A 89 -12.66 -2.17 7.18
N ASP A 90 -12.21 -2.49 8.40
CA ASP A 90 -12.09 -1.50 9.48
C ASP A 90 -10.96 -0.50 9.21
N TYR A 91 -9.84 -0.98 8.67
CA TYR A 91 -8.75 -0.12 8.22
C TYR A 91 -9.19 0.76 7.03
N ALA A 92 -9.92 0.19 6.08
CA ALA A 92 -10.47 0.92 4.94
C ALA A 92 -11.45 2.03 5.39
N HIS A 93 -12.31 1.74 6.35
CA HIS A 93 -13.22 2.74 6.93
C HIS A 93 -12.44 3.87 7.61
N ARG A 94 -11.37 3.55 8.34
CA ARG A 94 -10.49 4.55 8.96
C ARG A 94 -9.74 5.38 7.89
N LEU A 95 -9.31 4.76 6.79
CA LEU A 95 -8.68 5.44 5.65
C LEU A 95 -9.63 6.50 5.06
N TRP A 96 -10.89 6.13 4.80
CA TRP A 96 -11.87 7.07 4.25
C TRP A 96 -12.18 8.21 5.19
N ALA A 97 -12.36 7.94 6.49
CA ALA A 97 -12.57 8.99 7.50
C ALA A 97 -11.38 9.96 7.58
N TRP A 98 -10.16 9.47 7.42
CA TRP A 98 -8.97 10.31 7.36
C TRP A 98 -8.96 11.21 6.11
N LEU A 99 -9.21 10.65 4.92
CA LEU A 99 -9.21 11.42 3.68
C LEU A 99 -10.33 12.46 3.65
N ASP A 100 -11.50 12.14 4.19
CA ASP A 100 -12.60 13.10 4.34
C ASP A 100 -12.23 14.26 5.28
N ALA A 101 -11.52 13.98 6.37
CA ALA A 101 -11.00 15.03 7.26
C ALA A 101 -9.94 15.91 6.57
N MET A 102 -9.08 15.33 5.71
CA MET A 102 -8.11 16.08 4.92
C MET A 102 -8.80 17.01 3.91
N ASP A 103 -9.82 16.52 3.22
CA ASP A 103 -10.60 17.33 2.27
C ASP A 103 -11.30 18.51 2.99
N ALA A 104 -11.87 18.28 4.18
CA ALA A 104 -12.51 19.32 4.97
C ALA A 104 -11.53 20.42 5.40
N ILE A 105 -10.30 20.08 5.81
CA ILE A 105 -9.25 21.06 6.16
C ILE A 105 -8.87 21.90 4.95
N THR A 106 -8.73 21.32 3.78
CA THR A 106 -8.39 22.02 2.54
C THR A 106 -9.46 23.02 2.17
N VAL A 107 -10.74 22.64 2.26
CA VAL A 107 -11.89 23.54 2.00
C VAL A 107 -11.92 24.71 2.99
N GLN A 108 -11.69 24.49 4.27
CA GLN A 108 -11.68 25.56 5.29
C GLN A 108 -10.53 26.54 5.07
N SER A 109 -9.35 26.07 4.68
CA SER A 109 -8.20 26.93 4.39
C SER A 109 -8.42 27.79 3.13
N ALA A 110 -9.13 27.30 2.14
CA ALA A 110 -9.49 28.05 0.93
C ALA A 110 -10.53 29.16 1.21
N HIS A 111 -11.39 29.01 2.24
CA HIS A 111 -12.38 30.02 2.62
C HIS A 111 -11.83 31.15 3.48
N SER A 112 -10.65 30.99 4.06
CA SER A 112 -10.00 31.99 4.91
C SER A 112 -9.14 33.03 4.18
N GLY A 113 -9.00 32.94 2.86
CA GLY A 113 -8.28 33.93 2.06
C GLY A 113 -8.26 33.63 0.57
N VAL A 114 -9.01 34.40 -0.19
CA VAL A 114 -9.11 34.52 -1.63
C VAL A 114 -10.42 33.98 -2.22
N THR A 115 -11.24 34.93 -2.70
CA THR A 115 -12.36 34.67 -3.62
C THR A 115 -11.84 34.04 -4.93
N SER A 116 -11.99 32.75 -5.10
CA SER A 116 -11.99 32.14 -6.41
C SER A 116 -13.38 31.57 -6.68
N ASP A 117 -14.03 32.10 -7.69
CA ASP A 117 -15.26 31.57 -8.29
C ASP A 117 -15.02 30.19 -8.87
N ALA A 118 -15.00 29.18 -8.03
CA ALA A 118 -15.00 27.78 -8.43
C ALA A 118 -15.58 26.91 -7.32
N ALA A 119 -16.87 27.14 -7.06
CA ALA A 119 -17.69 26.08 -6.52
C ALA A 119 -17.94 25.04 -7.61
N SER A 120 -16.92 24.29 -8.01
CA SER A 120 -17.13 23.03 -8.71
C SER A 120 -17.56 22.02 -7.67
N ALA A 121 -18.88 21.92 -7.51
CA ALA A 121 -19.53 20.90 -6.72
C ALA A 121 -18.98 19.52 -7.07
N GLY A 122 -18.25 18.90 -6.15
CA GLY A 122 -18.38 17.52 -5.79
C GLY A 122 -18.21 16.44 -6.85
N VAL A 123 -17.07 16.38 -7.55
CA VAL A 123 -16.54 15.06 -7.90
C VAL A 123 -15.42 14.80 -6.88
N ALA A 124 -15.65 13.84 -5.99
CA ALA A 124 -14.63 13.41 -5.02
C ALA A 124 -13.30 13.17 -5.77
N ALA A 125 -12.23 13.82 -5.33
CA ALA A 125 -10.94 13.71 -5.99
C ALA A 125 -10.53 12.24 -6.09
N ARG A 126 -10.22 11.78 -7.31
CA ARG A 126 -9.74 10.42 -7.57
C ARG A 126 -8.22 10.41 -7.48
N PHE A 127 -7.66 9.51 -6.70
CA PHE A 127 -6.22 9.37 -6.49
C PHE A 127 -5.71 7.95 -6.83
N THR A 128 -4.41 7.83 -7.02
CA THR A 128 -3.74 6.55 -7.09
C THR A 128 -3.58 6.01 -5.67
N LEU A 129 -4.18 4.84 -5.38
CA LEU A 129 -4.06 4.14 -4.11
C LEU A 129 -3.01 3.04 -4.24
N VAL A 130 -2.00 3.07 -3.38
CA VAL A 130 -0.89 2.13 -3.42
C VAL A 130 -0.84 1.37 -2.09
N GLY A 131 -0.95 0.06 -2.15
CA GLY A 131 -0.72 -0.83 -1.01
C GLY A 131 0.61 -1.57 -1.15
N HIS A 132 1.35 -1.71 -0.06
CA HIS A 132 2.50 -2.60 0.03
C HIS A 132 2.23 -3.71 1.03
N SER A 133 2.45 -4.97 0.62
CA SER A 133 2.31 -6.14 1.50
C SER A 133 0.92 -6.20 2.17
N LEU A 134 0.86 -6.09 3.50
CA LEU A 134 -0.38 -5.99 4.27
C LEU A 134 -1.26 -4.81 3.83
N GLY A 135 -0.64 -3.68 3.44
CA GLY A 135 -1.35 -2.51 2.91
C GLY A 135 -2.17 -2.81 1.65
N CYS A 136 -1.88 -3.91 0.94
CA CYS A 136 -2.67 -4.35 -0.21
C CYS A 136 -4.08 -4.83 0.21
N LEU A 137 -4.21 -5.52 1.35
CA LEU A 137 -5.51 -5.90 1.89
C LEU A 137 -6.34 -4.66 2.25
N MET A 138 -5.72 -3.68 2.91
CA MET A 138 -6.36 -2.41 3.24
C MET A 138 -6.78 -1.64 1.98
N ALA A 139 -5.89 -1.56 0.99
CA ALA A 139 -6.12 -0.85 -0.27
C ALA A 139 -7.24 -1.50 -1.11
N ALA A 140 -7.26 -2.84 -1.21
CA ALA A 140 -8.30 -3.57 -1.93
C ALA A 140 -9.67 -3.37 -1.28
N SER A 141 -9.74 -3.51 0.04
CA SER A 141 -10.96 -3.27 0.80
C SER A 141 -11.45 -1.81 0.68
N ALA A 142 -10.53 -0.83 0.71
CA ALA A 142 -10.89 0.57 0.49
C ALA A 142 -11.40 0.83 -0.92
N ALA A 143 -10.73 0.30 -1.94
CA ALA A 143 -11.19 0.42 -3.33
C ALA A 143 -12.54 -0.25 -3.54
N GLN A 144 -12.80 -1.37 -2.87
CA GLN A 144 -14.09 -2.05 -2.91
C GLN A 144 -15.20 -1.21 -2.25
N GLN A 145 -14.93 -0.53 -1.13
CA GLN A 145 -15.89 0.35 -0.46
C GLN A 145 -16.24 1.59 -1.29
N SER A 146 -15.26 2.22 -1.94
CA SER A 146 -15.44 3.48 -2.68
C SER A 146 -14.62 3.50 -3.99
N PRO A 147 -14.97 2.65 -4.98
CA PRO A 147 -14.20 2.54 -6.23
C PRO A 147 -14.18 3.84 -7.03
N GLN A 148 -15.21 4.68 -6.90
CA GLN A 148 -15.31 5.98 -7.57
C GLN A 148 -14.26 6.99 -7.10
N ARG A 149 -13.67 6.81 -5.92
CA ARG A 149 -12.61 7.66 -5.36
C ARG A 149 -11.21 7.19 -5.76
N VAL A 150 -11.06 5.99 -6.30
CA VAL A 150 -9.77 5.42 -6.67
C VAL A 150 -9.57 5.52 -8.18
N LYS A 151 -8.57 6.29 -8.61
CA LYS A 151 -8.18 6.44 -10.01
C LYS A 151 -7.44 5.19 -10.51
N ARG A 152 -6.60 4.61 -9.65
CA ARG A 152 -5.79 3.41 -9.90
C ARG A 152 -5.45 2.74 -8.59
N LEU A 153 -5.50 1.43 -8.56
CA LEU A 153 -5.03 0.61 -7.43
C LEU A 153 -3.72 -0.08 -7.81
N ILE A 154 -2.68 0.11 -7.01
CA ILE A 154 -1.38 -0.53 -7.21
C ILE A 154 -1.06 -1.39 -6.00
N LEU A 155 -0.82 -2.68 -6.24
CA LEU A 155 -0.52 -3.68 -5.23
C LEU A 155 0.94 -4.10 -5.36
N LEU A 156 1.76 -3.66 -4.40
CA LEU A 156 3.19 -3.97 -4.34
C LEU A 156 3.43 -5.14 -3.39
N SER A 157 4.03 -6.23 -3.90
CA SER A 157 4.33 -7.42 -3.08
C SER A 157 3.13 -7.85 -2.23
N PRO A 158 1.93 -8.08 -2.81
CA PRO A 158 0.69 -8.21 -2.08
C PRO A 158 0.68 -9.40 -1.13
N ALA A 159 0.39 -9.15 0.15
CA ALA A 159 -0.01 -10.20 1.08
C ALA A 159 -1.46 -10.60 0.77
N GLN A 160 -1.70 -11.90 0.58
CA GLN A 160 -3.04 -12.40 0.22
C GLN A 160 -3.93 -12.63 1.44
N GLY A 161 -3.35 -12.61 2.66
CA GLY A 161 -4.03 -13.06 3.88
C GLY A 161 -4.01 -14.58 4.03
N TYR A 162 -4.56 -15.05 5.15
CA TYR A 162 -4.57 -16.49 5.47
C TYR A 162 -5.98 -17.05 5.65
N ALA A 163 -7.04 -16.31 5.30
CA ALA A 163 -8.43 -16.79 5.47
C ALA A 163 -8.70 -18.10 4.72
N ARG A 164 -8.01 -18.32 3.57
CA ARG A 164 -8.15 -19.55 2.76
C ARG A 164 -7.28 -20.71 3.24
N ALA A 165 -6.36 -20.48 4.16
CA ALA A 165 -5.55 -21.55 4.75
C ALA A 165 -6.38 -22.37 5.75
N GLN A 166 -5.91 -23.60 6.03
CA GLN A 166 -6.48 -24.42 7.09
C GLN A 166 -6.41 -23.67 8.45
N ALA A 167 -7.44 -23.80 9.28
CA ALA A 167 -7.53 -23.06 10.54
C ALA A 167 -6.28 -23.22 11.41
N ALA A 168 -5.80 -24.47 11.58
CA ALA A 168 -4.63 -24.75 12.37
C ALA A 168 -3.34 -24.07 11.83
N GLU A 169 -3.18 -23.99 10.51
CA GLU A 169 -2.06 -23.28 9.87
C GLU A 169 -2.16 -21.77 10.07
N ARG A 170 -3.34 -21.22 9.86
CA ARG A 170 -3.62 -19.80 10.05
C ARG A 170 -3.35 -19.38 11.49
N ASP A 171 -3.88 -20.13 12.45
CA ASP A 171 -3.77 -19.85 13.88
C ASP A 171 -2.31 -19.98 14.34
N LYS A 172 -1.58 -20.98 13.84
CA LYS A 172 -0.14 -21.12 14.09
C LYS A 172 0.65 -19.92 13.55
N LYS A 173 0.41 -19.50 12.31
CA LYS A 173 1.11 -18.32 11.72
C LYS A 173 0.84 -17.04 12.51
N LEU A 174 -0.38 -16.86 13.00
CA LEU A 174 -0.73 -15.73 13.87
C LEU A 174 0.02 -15.83 15.20
N GLN A 175 -0.04 -16.98 15.87
CA GLN A 175 0.59 -17.17 17.17
C GLN A 175 2.11 -16.99 17.08
N ASP A 176 2.77 -17.59 16.08
CA ASP A 176 4.22 -17.43 15.85
C ASP A 176 4.64 -15.93 15.73
N ARG A 177 3.77 -15.07 15.13
CA ARG A 177 4.02 -13.63 15.02
C ARG A 177 3.87 -12.90 16.36
N LEU A 178 2.81 -13.23 17.11
CA LEU A 178 2.54 -12.62 18.41
C LEU A 178 3.61 -13.03 19.45
N ASP A 179 4.00 -14.30 19.44
CA ASP A 179 5.06 -14.81 20.31
C ASP A 179 6.42 -14.19 19.99
N ALA A 180 6.73 -14.03 18.69
CA ALA A 180 7.95 -13.34 18.29
C ALA A 180 7.95 -11.88 18.74
N LEU A 181 6.82 -11.16 18.61
CA LEU A 181 6.68 -9.79 19.11
C LEU A 181 6.88 -9.72 20.63
N THR A 182 6.23 -10.62 21.38
CA THR A 182 6.31 -10.66 22.85
C THR A 182 7.73 -10.97 23.31
N ARG A 183 8.39 -11.93 22.67
CA ARG A 183 9.74 -12.39 23.05
C ARG A 183 10.84 -11.44 22.67
N LEU A 184 10.77 -10.82 21.48
CA LEU A 184 11.84 -10.02 20.90
C LEU A 184 11.62 -8.52 21.06
N GLY A 185 10.39 -8.08 21.23
CA GLY A 185 9.99 -6.69 21.11
C GLY A 185 10.24 -6.11 19.72
N PRO A 186 9.90 -4.84 19.48
CA PRO A 186 10.09 -4.17 18.18
C PRO A 186 11.54 -4.19 17.68
N ALA A 187 12.49 -3.84 18.56
CA ALA A 187 13.92 -3.79 18.22
C ALA A 187 14.48 -5.17 17.86
N GLY A 188 14.14 -6.20 18.64
CA GLY A 188 14.57 -7.57 18.35
C GLY A 188 13.94 -8.15 17.09
N LEU A 189 12.67 -7.82 16.79
CA LEU A 189 12.03 -8.16 15.51
C LEU A 189 12.74 -7.50 14.34
N ALA A 190 13.11 -6.23 14.46
CA ALA A 190 13.85 -5.50 13.43
C ALA A 190 15.19 -6.17 13.11
N GLN A 191 15.94 -6.56 14.13
CA GLN A 191 17.22 -7.28 13.97
C GLN A 191 17.01 -8.66 13.34
N ALA A 192 16.03 -9.41 13.79
CA ALA A 192 15.78 -10.78 13.33
C ALA A 192 15.22 -10.86 11.91
N ARG A 193 14.45 -9.87 11.47
CA ARG A 193 13.66 -9.96 10.24
C ARG A 193 13.95 -8.87 9.21
N GLY A 194 14.59 -7.74 9.59
CA GLY A 194 14.78 -6.61 8.70
C GLY A 194 15.56 -6.94 7.44
N ALA A 195 16.66 -7.67 7.56
CA ALA A 195 17.46 -8.09 6.41
C ALA A 195 16.69 -9.07 5.48
N ALA A 196 15.85 -9.94 6.04
CA ALA A 196 15.05 -10.89 5.25
C ALA A 196 13.93 -10.22 4.43
N MET A 197 13.65 -8.95 4.66
CA MET A 197 12.71 -8.16 3.85
C MET A 197 13.34 -7.69 2.54
N LEU A 198 14.62 -7.85 2.35
CA LEU A 198 15.39 -7.35 1.21
C LEU A 198 16.03 -8.51 0.44
N SER A 199 16.51 -8.24 -0.76
CA SER A 199 17.28 -9.22 -1.53
C SER A 199 18.69 -9.43 -0.94
N PRO A 200 19.38 -10.52 -1.28
CA PRO A 200 20.76 -10.74 -0.88
C PRO A 200 21.74 -9.66 -1.37
N SER A 201 21.36 -8.88 -2.39
CA SER A 201 22.17 -7.79 -2.97
C SER A 201 21.91 -6.43 -2.34
N ALA A 202 21.00 -6.35 -1.35
CA ALA A 202 20.67 -5.10 -0.67
C ALA A 202 21.90 -4.49 0.03
N SER A 203 22.02 -3.17 -0.04
CA SER A 203 23.10 -2.46 0.64
C SER A 203 22.92 -2.44 2.16
N ALA A 204 24.01 -2.24 2.89
CA ALA A 204 23.96 -2.09 4.34
C ALA A 204 23.03 -0.93 4.78
N ASP A 205 22.95 0.14 3.99
CA ASP A 205 22.08 1.28 4.26
C ASP A 205 20.60 0.91 4.10
N GLN A 206 20.25 0.14 3.08
CA GLN A 206 18.88 -0.34 2.88
C GLN A 206 18.47 -1.27 4.02
N ILE A 207 19.35 -2.15 4.46
CA ILE A 207 19.11 -3.03 5.62
C ILE A 207 18.91 -2.20 6.89
N ALA A 208 19.80 -1.23 7.14
CA ALA A 208 19.70 -0.36 8.31
C ALA A 208 18.41 0.47 8.28
N PHE A 209 18.02 0.98 7.10
CA PHE A 209 16.78 1.72 6.91
C PHE A 209 15.56 0.89 7.32
N VAL A 210 15.43 -0.33 6.77
CA VAL A 210 14.30 -1.22 7.08
C VAL A 210 14.30 -1.61 8.55
N GLN A 211 15.45 -1.90 9.15
CA GLN A 211 15.57 -2.21 10.56
C GLN A 211 15.18 -1.03 11.45
N GLN A 212 15.61 0.19 11.13
CA GLN A 212 15.25 1.40 11.89
C GLN A 212 13.74 1.66 11.83
N ALA A 213 13.12 1.52 10.65
CA ALA A 213 11.68 1.67 10.51
C ALA A 213 10.89 0.61 11.31
N MET A 214 11.30 -0.66 11.20
CA MET A 214 10.66 -1.77 11.92
C MET A 214 10.84 -1.67 13.43
N ALA A 215 11.95 -1.14 13.93
CA ALA A 215 12.19 -0.94 15.36
C ALA A 215 11.25 0.08 16.02
N GLN A 216 10.54 0.90 15.23
CA GLN A 216 9.60 1.90 15.71
C GLN A 216 8.13 1.43 15.77
N ILE A 217 7.86 0.16 15.46
CA ILE A 217 6.48 -0.35 15.48
C ILE A 217 5.90 -0.34 16.90
N ASN A 218 4.60 -0.03 16.97
CA ASN A 218 3.83 -0.17 18.21
C ASN A 218 3.34 -1.62 18.35
N PRO A 219 3.58 -2.30 19.47
CA PRO A 219 3.15 -3.68 19.69
C PRO A 219 1.64 -3.90 19.51
N THR A 220 0.80 -2.98 19.98
CA THR A 220 -0.67 -3.08 19.85
C THR A 220 -1.08 -3.03 18.39
N GLY A 221 -0.60 -2.04 17.63
CA GLY A 221 -0.89 -1.91 16.20
C GLY A 221 -0.38 -3.10 15.38
N TYR A 222 0.82 -3.60 15.70
CA TYR A 222 1.36 -4.78 15.05
C TYR A 222 0.51 -6.03 15.33
N ALA A 223 0.04 -6.22 16.57
CA ALA A 223 -0.81 -7.35 16.93
C ALA A 223 -2.18 -7.29 16.21
N GLN A 224 -2.79 -6.10 16.11
CA GLN A 224 -4.01 -5.89 15.33
C GLN A 224 -3.78 -6.21 13.85
N ALA A 225 -2.70 -5.72 13.25
CA ALA A 225 -2.33 -5.97 11.88
C ALA A 225 -2.02 -7.47 11.61
N ALA A 226 -1.42 -8.17 12.56
CA ALA A 226 -1.19 -9.61 12.45
C ALA A 226 -2.52 -10.41 12.45
N ARG A 227 -3.50 -10.00 13.26
CA ARG A 227 -4.84 -10.61 13.27
C ARG A 227 -5.60 -10.30 11.97
N MET A 228 -5.51 -9.05 11.47
CA MET A 228 -6.07 -8.70 10.16
C MET A 228 -5.47 -9.58 9.05
N LEU A 229 -4.14 -9.78 9.05
CA LEU A 229 -3.48 -10.65 8.07
C LEU A 229 -3.97 -12.09 8.17
N ALA A 230 -4.19 -12.60 9.39
CA ALA A 230 -4.71 -13.95 9.61
C ALA A 230 -6.11 -14.13 9.05
N GLY A 231 -7.00 -13.14 9.20
CA GLY A 231 -8.38 -13.18 8.71
C GLY A 231 -8.57 -12.63 7.29
N GLY A 232 -7.53 -12.06 6.67
CA GLY A 232 -7.64 -11.39 5.37
C GLY A 232 -7.79 -12.34 4.19
N ASP A 233 -8.52 -11.89 3.16
CA ASP A 233 -8.70 -12.57 1.87
C ASP A 233 -8.68 -11.55 0.73
N LEU A 234 -7.48 -11.24 0.25
CA LEU A 234 -7.25 -10.27 -0.83
C LEU A 234 -8.02 -10.63 -2.10
N LEU A 235 -8.07 -11.92 -2.45
CA LEU A 235 -8.70 -12.37 -3.69
C LEU A 235 -10.22 -12.16 -3.65
N SER A 236 -10.85 -12.36 -2.49
CA SER A 236 -12.28 -12.05 -2.30
C SER A 236 -12.55 -10.55 -2.45
N ASP A 237 -11.76 -9.68 -1.81
CA ASP A 237 -11.92 -8.22 -1.91
C ASP A 237 -11.77 -7.74 -3.35
N LEU A 238 -10.78 -8.27 -4.07
CA LEU A 238 -10.54 -7.93 -5.48
C LEU A 238 -11.63 -8.45 -6.41
N SER A 239 -12.16 -9.66 -6.17
CA SER A 239 -13.29 -10.21 -6.95
C SER A 239 -14.56 -9.36 -6.81
N LEU A 240 -14.81 -8.81 -5.61
CA LEU A 240 -15.93 -7.90 -5.37
C LEU A 240 -15.73 -6.55 -6.08
N LEU A 241 -14.50 -6.10 -6.24
CA LEU A 241 -14.17 -4.92 -7.03
C LEU A 241 -14.42 -5.17 -8.52
N ASP A 242 -13.98 -6.30 -9.06
CA ASP A 242 -14.15 -6.69 -10.45
C ASP A 242 -15.63 -6.91 -10.80
N SER A 243 -16.42 -7.55 -9.94
CA SER A 243 -17.85 -7.78 -10.15
C SER A 243 -18.67 -6.49 -10.31
N ARG A 244 -18.23 -5.39 -9.71
CA ARG A 244 -18.83 -4.05 -9.90
C ARG A 244 -18.45 -3.43 -11.24
N LEU A 245 -17.41 -3.92 -11.90
CA LEU A 245 -17.00 -3.53 -13.26
C LEU A 245 -17.69 -4.37 -14.34
N LEU A 246 -18.19 -5.56 -14.01
CA LEU A 246 -18.97 -6.43 -14.88
C LEU A 246 -20.43 -5.95 -14.96
N ASP A 247 -20.61 -4.74 -15.48
CA ASP A 247 -21.93 -4.16 -15.67
C ASP A 247 -22.62 -4.75 -16.89
N THR A 248 -23.79 -5.33 -16.69
CA THR A 248 -24.66 -5.89 -17.76
C THR A 248 -25.48 -4.84 -18.48
N ARG A 249 -25.27 -3.55 -18.21
CA ARG A 249 -25.98 -2.41 -18.85
C ARG A 249 -25.67 -2.30 -20.35
N PRO A 250 -26.51 -1.58 -21.14
CA PRO A 250 -26.31 -1.33 -22.57
C PRO A 250 -24.96 -0.67 -22.88
N LEU A 251 -24.43 -0.88 -24.11
CA LEU A 251 -23.09 -0.45 -24.55
C LEU A 251 -22.78 1.02 -24.26
N ASP A 252 -23.73 1.92 -24.44
CA ASP A 252 -23.54 3.36 -24.20
C ASP A 252 -23.30 3.69 -22.70
N SER A 253 -23.95 2.96 -21.81
CA SER A 253 -23.69 3.06 -20.37
C SER A 253 -22.42 2.33 -19.93
N ARG A 254 -21.90 1.35 -20.72
CA ARG A 254 -20.60 0.71 -20.48
C ARG A 254 -19.43 1.63 -20.83
N ILE A 255 -19.56 2.50 -21.83
CA ILE A 255 -18.53 3.49 -22.17
C ILE A 255 -18.37 4.49 -21.02
N ALA A 256 -19.47 4.95 -20.43
CA ALA A 256 -19.42 5.80 -19.23
C ALA A 256 -18.90 5.05 -17.99
N ALA A 257 -19.23 3.75 -17.82
CA ALA A 257 -18.73 2.91 -16.73
C ALA A 257 -17.25 2.54 -16.90
N ALA A 258 -16.76 2.35 -18.13
CA ALA A 258 -15.34 2.12 -18.40
C ALA A 258 -14.47 3.33 -18.01
N GLN A 259 -15.01 4.55 -18.03
CA GLN A 259 -14.35 5.74 -17.49
C GLN A 259 -14.31 5.77 -15.96
N SER A 260 -15.15 4.99 -15.28
CA SER A 260 -15.15 4.82 -13.82
C SER A 260 -14.43 3.56 -13.34
N ALA A 261 -13.93 2.72 -14.24
CA ALA A 261 -13.14 1.56 -13.88
C ALA A 261 -11.88 1.98 -13.10
N CYS A 262 -11.59 1.27 -12.01
CA CYS A 262 -10.36 1.42 -11.23
C CYS A 262 -9.34 0.39 -11.75
N PRO A 263 -8.39 0.76 -12.64
CA PRO A 263 -7.39 -0.19 -13.12
C PRO A 263 -6.51 -0.65 -11.96
N VAL A 264 -6.31 -1.96 -11.86
CA VAL A 264 -5.46 -2.58 -10.85
C VAL A 264 -4.15 -3.04 -11.49
N TRP A 265 -3.03 -2.76 -10.84
CA TRP A 265 -1.71 -3.25 -11.21
C TRP A 265 -1.09 -4.02 -10.05
N VAL A 266 -0.40 -5.11 -10.36
CA VAL A 266 0.31 -5.92 -9.37
C VAL A 266 1.79 -5.91 -9.71
N ALA A 267 2.64 -5.66 -8.71
CA ALA A 267 4.09 -5.68 -8.91
C ALA A 267 4.82 -6.32 -7.72
N SER A 268 5.95 -6.99 -7.97
CA SER A 268 6.82 -7.49 -6.91
C SER A 268 8.25 -7.66 -7.39
N GLY A 269 9.19 -7.75 -6.45
CA GLY A 269 10.57 -8.13 -6.73
C GLY A 269 10.69 -9.62 -7.02
N SER A 270 11.61 -10.01 -7.90
CA SER A 270 11.85 -11.42 -8.23
C SER A 270 12.59 -12.19 -7.13
N ALA A 271 13.22 -11.48 -6.19
CA ALA A 271 13.88 -12.04 -5.01
C ALA A 271 13.03 -11.93 -3.73
N ASP A 272 11.75 -11.58 -3.84
CA ASP A 272 10.83 -11.51 -2.71
C ASP A 272 10.51 -12.91 -2.17
N THR A 273 11.01 -13.20 -0.97
CA THR A 273 10.77 -14.49 -0.27
C THR A 273 9.63 -14.43 0.73
N ILE A 274 9.09 -13.23 1.01
CA ILE A 274 7.99 -13.01 1.96
C ILE A 274 6.63 -13.19 1.26
N THR A 275 6.46 -12.54 0.12
CA THR A 275 5.34 -12.73 -0.81
C THR A 275 5.91 -13.09 -2.19
N PRO A 276 6.21 -14.37 -2.42
CA PRO A 276 6.94 -14.79 -3.62
C PRO A 276 6.27 -14.36 -4.92
N PRO A 277 7.04 -14.06 -5.98
CA PRO A 277 6.53 -13.58 -7.27
C PRO A 277 5.39 -14.44 -7.84
N ALA A 278 5.49 -15.77 -7.68
CA ALA A 278 4.46 -16.68 -8.15
C ALA A 278 3.09 -16.40 -7.50
N GLY A 279 3.06 -16.12 -6.20
CA GLY A 279 1.83 -15.72 -5.51
C GLY A 279 1.30 -14.37 -5.99
N CYS A 280 2.18 -13.40 -6.23
CA CYS A 280 1.80 -12.08 -6.77
C CYS A 280 1.25 -12.20 -8.21
N GLN A 281 1.85 -13.05 -9.04
CA GLN A 281 1.36 -13.35 -10.38
C GLN A 281 -0.03 -14.01 -10.35
N GLN A 282 -0.28 -14.93 -9.41
CA GLN A 282 -1.61 -15.52 -9.20
C GLN A 282 -2.66 -14.47 -8.87
N VAL A 283 -2.33 -13.46 -8.04
CA VAL A 283 -3.24 -12.33 -7.78
C VAL A 283 -3.55 -11.59 -9.08
N ALA A 284 -2.53 -11.25 -9.88
CA ALA A 284 -2.71 -10.56 -11.15
C ALA A 284 -3.58 -11.36 -12.14
N VAL A 285 -3.32 -12.66 -12.27
CA VAL A 285 -4.14 -13.56 -13.12
C VAL A 285 -5.59 -13.63 -12.64
N HIS A 286 -5.81 -13.71 -11.32
CA HIS A 286 -7.14 -13.81 -10.73
C HIS A 286 -8.06 -12.65 -11.12
N ILE A 287 -7.51 -11.45 -11.25
CA ILE A 287 -8.26 -10.22 -11.59
C ILE A 287 -7.99 -9.72 -13.02
N ASN A 288 -7.36 -10.53 -13.85
CA ASN A 288 -6.96 -10.16 -15.22
C ASN A 288 -6.21 -8.80 -15.27
N ALA A 289 -5.32 -8.57 -14.32
CA ALA A 289 -4.51 -7.35 -14.21
C ALA A 289 -3.07 -7.59 -14.73
N PRO A 290 -2.36 -6.53 -15.18
CA PRO A 290 -0.95 -6.64 -15.51
C PRO A 290 -0.11 -6.94 -14.25
N TYR A 291 0.85 -7.86 -14.41
CA TYR A 291 1.91 -8.11 -13.44
C TYR A 291 3.22 -7.46 -13.93
N ILE A 292 3.90 -6.76 -13.02
CA ILE A 292 5.12 -6.01 -13.31
C ILE A 292 6.24 -6.50 -12.39
N SER A 293 7.32 -6.99 -12.97
CA SER A 293 8.53 -7.32 -12.20
C SER A 293 9.33 -6.05 -11.90
N LEU A 294 9.70 -5.86 -10.64
CA LEU A 294 10.55 -4.77 -10.18
C LEU A 294 12.04 -5.13 -10.19
N GLY A 295 12.41 -6.23 -10.88
CA GLY A 295 13.80 -6.70 -10.92
C GLY A 295 14.17 -7.61 -9.74
N ALA A 296 15.48 -7.87 -9.57
CA ALA A 296 16.02 -8.79 -8.57
C ALA A 296 16.07 -8.17 -7.16
N VAL A 297 14.94 -7.64 -6.68
CA VAL A 297 14.78 -7.01 -5.36
C VAL A 297 13.86 -7.84 -4.48
N GLY A 298 13.96 -7.64 -3.17
CA GLY A 298 13.19 -8.34 -2.16
C GLY A 298 11.81 -7.73 -1.89
N HIS A 299 11.28 -8.02 -0.71
CA HIS A 299 9.94 -7.62 -0.28
C HIS A 299 9.81 -6.11 -0.05
N ALA A 300 10.83 -5.46 0.52
CA ALA A 300 10.82 -4.01 0.75
C ALA A 300 11.12 -3.23 -0.55
N CYS A 301 10.38 -3.52 -1.60
CA CYS A 301 10.62 -3.01 -2.95
C CYS A 301 10.58 -1.49 -3.07
N ALA A 302 9.80 -0.78 -2.24
CA ALA A 302 9.78 0.68 -2.21
C ALA A 302 11.11 1.30 -1.74
N VAL A 303 11.93 0.51 -1.03
CA VAL A 303 13.28 0.88 -0.56
C VAL A 303 14.35 0.41 -1.55
N GLU A 304 14.23 -0.82 -2.03
CA GLU A 304 15.27 -1.49 -2.81
C GLU A 304 15.19 -1.17 -4.31
N ALA A 305 13.96 -0.99 -4.84
CA ALA A 305 13.66 -0.58 -6.22
C ALA A 305 12.95 0.79 -6.22
N ALA A 306 13.50 1.76 -5.52
CA ALA A 306 12.85 3.05 -5.28
C ALA A 306 12.44 3.78 -6.58
N ASP A 307 13.32 3.79 -7.58
CA ASP A 307 13.09 4.46 -8.88
C ASP A 307 12.03 3.72 -9.70
N GLU A 308 12.04 2.39 -9.70
CA GLU A 308 11.04 1.55 -10.38
C GLU A 308 9.67 1.75 -9.78
N VAL A 309 9.56 1.73 -8.44
CA VAL A 309 8.31 1.99 -7.73
C VAL A 309 7.82 3.42 -7.99
N THR A 310 8.71 4.42 -7.94
CA THR A 310 8.39 5.83 -8.22
C THR A 310 7.83 6.01 -9.64
N ARG A 311 8.44 5.36 -10.64
CA ARG A 311 7.92 5.34 -12.02
C ARG A 311 6.59 4.61 -12.14
N LEU A 312 6.46 3.44 -11.52
CA LEU A 312 5.25 2.63 -11.55
C LEU A 312 4.04 3.38 -11.00
N ILE A 313 4.19 4.06 -9.88
CA ILE A 313 3.11 4.84 -9.28
C ILE A 313 2.85 6.17 -10.00
N GLY A 314 3.67 6.55 -10.98
CA GLY A 314 3.47 7.70 -11.85
C GLY A 314 3.99 9.02 -11.28
N LEU A 315 4.91 9.00 -10.32
CA LEU A 315 5.55 10.19 -9.75
C LEU A 315 6.74 10.70 -10.57
N ALA A 316 7.36 9.85 -11.39
CA ALA A 316 8.41 10.27 -12.31
C ALA A 316 7.81 10.70 -13.66
N ALA A 317 8.44 11.67 -14.33
CA ALA A 317 8.14 11.92 -15.74
C ALA A 317 8.40 10.65 -16.58
N PRO A 318 7.60 10.37 -17.62
CA PRO A 318 7.71 9.15 -18.41
C PRO A 318 9.05 9.14 -19.17
N ALA A 319 10.07 8.57 -18.56
CA ALA A 319 11.28 8.17 -19.24
C ALA A 319 11.21 6.66 -19.41
N VAL A 320 11.01 6.22 -20.67
CA VAL A 320 10.98 4.82 -21.15
C VAL A 320 9.71 4.02 -20.74
N ALA A 321 9.11 3.41 -21.76
CA ALA A 321 7.93 2.55 -21.61
C ALA A 321 8.14 1.46 -20.56
N PRO A 322 7.12 1.13 -19.75
CA PRO A 322 7.21 0.05 -18.78
C PRO A 322 7.50 -1.26 -19.54
N LEU A 323 8.43 -2.04 -19.05
CA LEU A 323 8.64 -3.42 -19.47
C LEU A 323 7.39 -4.24 -19.06
N VAL A 324 6.37 -4.17 -19.90
CA VAL A 324 5.22 -5.08 -19.79
C VAL A 324 5.68 -6.41 -20.39
N SER A 325 6.14 -7.32 -19.54
CA SER A 325 6.29 -8.72 -19.96
C SER A 325 4.88 -9.28 -20.09
N ALA A 326 4.37 -9.33 -21.31
CA ALA A 326 3.26 -10.20 -21.64
C ALA A 326 3.76 -11.64 -21.47
N ALA A 327 3.47 -12.25 -20.35
CA ALA A 327 3.60 -13.68 -20.19
C ALA A 327 2.49 -14.34 -21.03
N THR A 328 2.74 -14.50 -22.33
CA THR A 328 2.04 -15.52 -23.12
C THR A 328 2.49 -16.86 -22.56
N ALA A 329 1.64 -17.44 -21.73
CA ALA A 329 1.82 -18.79 -21.25
C ALA A 329 1.66 -19.76 -22.45
N ASP A 330 2.77 -20.21 -23.00
CA ASP A 330 2.80 -21.48 -23.70
C ASP A 330 2.60 -22.59 -22.66
N MET A 331 1.35 -22.98 -22.48
CA MET A 331 1.00 -24.20 -21.77
C MET A 331 1.31 -25.39 -22.70
N PRO A 332 2.19 -26.33 -22.34
CA PRO A 332 2.32 -27.53 -23.08
C PRO A 332 1.02 -28.34 -22.95
N THR A 333 0.39 -28.59 -24.09
CA THR A 333 -0.75 -29.51 -24.18
C THR A 333 -0.29 -30.92 -23.78
N ALA A 334 -0.72 -31.38 -22.61
CA ALA A 334 -0.56 -32.77 -22.21
C ALA A 334 -1.36 -33.66 -23.17
N LYS A 335 -0.66 -34.44 -23.98
CA LYS A 335 -1.28 -35.52 -24.72
C LYS A 335 -1.79 -36.56 -23.73
N VAL A 336 -3.10 -36.72 -23.69
CA VAL A 336 -3.74 -37.91 -23.10
C VAL A 336 -3.45 -39.07 -24.05
N ALA A 337 -2.68 -40.04 -23.58
CA ALA A 337 -2.57 -41.35 -24.22
C ALA A 337 -3.74 -42.22 -23.77
N VAL A 338 -4.38 -42.87 -24.75
CA VAL A 338 -5.44 -43.86 -24.61
C VAL A 338 -4.91 -45.12 -23.92
#